data_8cd4d26c4f61ea48615ff73c5da6d16f
#
_entry.id   8cd4d26c4f61ea48615ff73c5da6d16f
#
_cell.length_a   1.000
_cell.length_b   1.000
_cell.length_c   1.000
_cell.angle_alpha   90.00
_cell.angle_beta   90.00
_cell.angle_gamma   90.00
#
_symmetry.space_group_name_H-M   'P 1'
#
loop_
_entity.id
_entity.type
_entity.pdbx_description
1 polymer ?
#
loop_
_entity_poly.entity_id
_entity_poly.type
_entity_poly.pdbx_seq_one_letter_code
_entity_poly.pdbx_strand_id
1 'polypeptide(L)'
;MAESRLLRGKCFLLSVCLVLLSLTRTDGLYAPITYVTSGVAKGAVCLDGSPPAYNFDKGYGTGINSWLVQLEGIMSNRRQFNPDFYNWNRVKVRYCDGSSFTGDVEKFDQATNLHFRGARVWLAVMEELLAKGMRNAENALLSGCSAGGLATIMHCDSFRALLPMGTKVKCLSDAGYFINVKDIAGASHIQAYFSQVVSLHGSAKNLPLSCTRRLRPSLCFFPQNVIQQVRTPVFLLNAAYDYWQIRNILAPADADPHGSWNACKLEISSCSPLQIKTMQAFRMQFLKTLMSKSGNSTSRGLYIDSCYSHCQTEFQATWYMADSPVLGKTKIATAVGGWFYDRRSFAKIDCPYPCNPTCHNTGGSGGMVPVQPNV
;
A
#
# COMPACT_ATOMS: atom_id res chain seq x y z
N MET A 1 18.54 56.11 -26.74
CA MET A 1 19.51 54.97 -26.76
C MET A 1 19.71 54.31 -25.39
N ALA A 2 19.46 54.96 -24.28
CA ALA A 2 19.59 54.33 -22.93
C ALA A 2 18.42 53.37 -22.56
N GLU A 3 17.18 53.71 -22.94
CA GLU A 3 16.02 52.84 -22.62
C GLU A 3 16.01 51.51 -23.35
N SER A 4 16.53 51.42 -24.58
CA SER A 4 16.56 50.17 -25.33
C SER A 4 17.60 49.18 -24.76
N ARG A 5 18.64 49.66 -24.09
CA ARG A 5 19.64 48.81 -23.40
C ARG A 5 19.09 48.24 -22.09
N LEU A 6 18.27 49.01 -21.37
CA LEU A 6 17.63 48.57 -20.11
C LEU A 6 16.60 47.48 -20.35
N LEU A 7 15.81 47.59 -21.44
CA LEU A 7 14.82 46.58 -21.82
C LEU A 7 15.48 45.25 -22.26
N ARG A 8 16.58 45.32 -23.03
CA ARG A 8 17.35 44.15 -23.46
C ARG A 8 18.02 43.42 -22.26
N GLY A 9 18.53 44.19 -21.29
CA GLY A 9 19.11 43.61 -20.06
C GLY A 9 18.05 42.89 -19.19
N LYS A 10 16.86 43.49 -19.07
CA LYS A 10 15.73 42.84 -18.32
C LYS A 10 15.20 41.60 -19.03
N CYS A 11 15.10 41.57 -20.35
CA CYS A 11 14.71 40.40 -21.11
C CYS A 11 15.75 39.29 -21.02
N PHE A 12 17.04 39.62 -21.05
CA PHE A 12 18.11 38.64 -20.92
C PHE A 12 18.16 38.02 -19.52
N LEU A 13 18.01 38.82 -18.45
CA LEU A 13 17.90 38.34 -17.07
C LEU A 13 16.66 37.46 -16.85
N LEU A 14 15.49 37.83 -17.42
CA LEU A 14 14.28 37.01 -17.37
C LEU A 14 14.46 35.67 -18.11
N SER A 15 15.11 35.69 -19.28
CA SER A 15 15.40 34.46 -20.04
C SER A 15 16.40 33.56 -19.31
N VAL A 16 17.43 34.12 -18.68
CA VAL A 16 18.39 33.36 -17.85
C VAL A 16 17.73 32.79 -16.59
N CYS A 17 16.84 33.55 -15.92
CA CYS A 17 16.06 33.05 -14.80
C CYS A 17 15.08 31.93 -15.22
N LEU A 18 14.43 32.04 -16.38
CA LEU A 18 13.55 31.00 -16.91
C LEU A 18 14.34 29.72 -17.29
N VAL A 19 15.52 29.87 -17.87
CA VAL A 19 16.42 28.74 -18.17
C VAL A 19 16.98 28.13 -16.90
N LEU A 20 17.33 28.92 -15.89
CA LEU A 20 17.77 28.39 -14.57
C LEU A 20 16.64 27.71 -13.81
N LEU A 21 15.39 28.21 -13.92
CA LEU A 21 14.21 27.55 -13.37
C LEU A 21 13.83 26.25 -14.11
N SER A 22 14.10 26.17 -15.42
CA SER A 22 13.93 24.93 -16.20
C SER A 22 15.05 23.90 -15.96
N LEU A 23 16.17 24.33 -15.39
CA LEU A 23 17.29 23.46 -14.97
C LEU A 23 17.14 22.97 -13.51
N THR A 24 16.16 23.41 -12.75
CA THR A 24 15.73 22.69 -11.56
C THR A 24 15.08 21.40 -12.04
N ARG A 25 15.90 20.42 -12.37
CA ARG A 25 15.48 19.04 -12.52
C ARG A 25 14.67 18.72 -11.27
N THR A 26 13.39 18.52 -11.43
CA THR A 26 12.63 17.67 -10.54
C THR A 26 13.29 16.32 -10.65
N ASP A 27 14.28 16.03 -9.79
CA ASP A 27 14.84 14.69 -9.63
C ASP A 27 13.72 13.79 -9.07
N GLY A 28 12.73 13.52 -9.89
CA GLY A 28 11.86 12.39 -9.72
C GLY A 28 12.76 11.16 -9.83
N LEU A 29 12.69 10.27 -8.86
CA LEU A 29 13.40 9.01 -8.85
C LEU A 29 13.03 8.22 -10.11
N TYR A 30 13.80 8.40 -11.19
CA TYR A 30 13.74 7.54 -12.37
C TYR A 30 14.62 6.31 -12.12
N ALA A 31 14.19 5.42 -11.22
CA ALA A 31 14.75 4.10 -11.20
C ALA A 31 14.26 3.36 -12.47
N PRO A 32 15.16 2.79 -13.28
CA PRO A 32 14.76 2.11 -14.51
C PRO A 32 13.85 0.92 -14.23
N ILE A 33 12.95 0.65 -15.17
CA ILE A 33 12.14 -0.56 -15.15
C ILE A 33 13.03 -1.77 -15.48
N THR A 34 12.89 -2.84 -14.69
CA THR A 34 13.51 -4.14 -14.94
C THR A 34 12.41 -5.17 -15.14
N TYR A 35 12.41 -5.85 -16.28
CA TYR A 35 11.49 -6.95 -16.57
C TYR A 35 12.07 -8.28 -16.08
N VAL A 36 11.25 -9.08 -15.41
CA VAL A 36 11.61 -10.40 -14.87
C VAL A 36 11.40 -11.46 -15.95
N THR A 37 12.18 -11.39 -17.01
CA THR A 37 12.04 -12.28 -18.20
C THR A 37 12.38 -13.73 -17.88
N SER A 38 13.28 -13.98 -16.91
CA SER A 38 13.62 -15.32 -16.41
C SER A 38 12.42 -16.07 -15.80
N GLY A 39 11.41 -15.34 -15.32
CA GLY A 39 10.20 -15.92 -14.75
C GLY A 39 9.20 -16.41 -15.79
N VAL A 40 9.23 -15.88 -17.02
CA VAL A 40 8.24 -16.20 -18.07
C VAL A 40 8.22 -17.69 -18.41
N ALA A 41 9.40 -18.32 -18.53
CA ALA A 41 9.52 -19.76 -18.78
C ALA A 41 8.92 -20.62 -17.64
N LYS A 42 8.82 -20.07 -16.43
CA LYS A 42 8.16 -20.69 -15.26
C LYS A 42 6.66 -20.32 -15.19
N GLY A 43 6.14 -19.62 -16.20
CA GLY A 43 4.76 -19.15 -16.26
C GLY A 43 4.46 -17.94 -15.38
N ALA A 44 5.47 -17.22 -14.89
CA ALA A 44 5.30 -15.96 -14.16
C ALA A 44 5.04 -14.82 -15.17
N VAL A 45 3.77 -14.53 -15.39
CA VAL A 45 3.31 -13.47 -16.28
C VAL A 45 2.21 -12.64 -15.62
N CYS A 46 2.09 -11.37 -16.01
CA CYS A 46 1.00 -10.48 -15.66
C CYS A 46 -0.34 -10.95 -16.24
N LEU A 47 -1.45 -10.29 -15.92
CA LEU A 47 -2.78 -10.63 -16.44
C LEU A 47 -2.79 -10.68 -17.98
N ASP A 48 -2.15 -9.75 -18.64
CA ASP A 48 -2.06 -9.64 -20.10
C ASP A 48 -1.00 -10.56 -20.75
N GLY A 49 -0.33 -11.40 -19.97
CA GLY A 49 0.74 -12.28 -20.44
C GLY A 49 2.13 -11.61 -20.52
N SER A 50 2.25 -10.32 -20.24
CA SER A 50 3.54 -9.62 -20.23
C SER A 50 4.44 -10.08 -19.07
N PRO A 51 5.79 -9.93 -19.19
CA PRO A 51 6.69 -10.21 -18.09
C PRO A 51 6.41 -9.30 -16.88
N PRO A 52 6.49 -9.82 -15.64
CA PRO A 52 6.47 -8.99 -14.45
C PRO A 52 7.61 -7.95 -14.45
N ALA A 53 7.42 -6.85 -13.76
CA ALA A 53 8.41 -5.79 -13.73
C ALA A 53 8.55 -5.16 -12.33
N TYR A 54 9.71 -4.59 -12.08
CA TYR A 54 9.98 -3.76 -10.91
C TYR A 54 10.91 -2.61 -11.25
N ASN A 55 10.91 -1.58 -10.41
CA ASN A 55 11.95 -0.55 -10.41
C ASN A 55 12.90 -0.83 -9.25
N PHE A 56 14.20 -0.64 -9.48
CA PHE A 56 15.22 -0.87 -8.49
C PHE A 56 16.15 0.32 -8.35
N ASP A 57 16.26 0.84 -7.14
CA ASP A 57 17.20 1.88 -6.77
C ASP A 57 18.17 1.32 -5.71
N LYS A 58 19.46 1.27 -6.08
CA LYS A 58 20.49 0.62 -5.27
C LYS A 58 20.80 1.42 -4.02
N GLY A 59 20.90 0.72 -2.89
CA GLY A 59 21.31 1.27 -1.61
C GLY A 59 22.77 1.70 -1.58
N TYR A 60 23.10 2.58 -0.64
CA TYR A 60 24.45 3.10 -0.45
C TYR A 60 24.79 3.32 1.03
N GLY A 61 26.08 3.48 1.32
CA GLY A 61 26.57 3.68 2.68
C GLY A 61 26.10 2.58 3.63
N THR A 62 25.59 2.96 4.79
CA THR A 62 25.07 2.01 5.80
C THR A 62 23.82 1.26 5.35
N GLY A 63 23.18 1.67 4.27
CA GLY A 63 21.96 1.04 3.75
C GLY A 63 22.21 -0.03 2.68
N ILE A 64 23.47 -0.27 2.28
CA ILE A 64 23.82 -1.16 1.16
C ILE A 64 23.32 -2.61 1.35
N ASN A 65 23.24 -3.09 2.59
CA ASN A 65 22.73 -4.42 2.95
C ASN A 65 21.30 -4.36 3.50
N SER A 66 20.58 -3.26 3.28
CA SER A 66 19.19 -3.10 3.73
C SER A 66 18.26 -3.01 2.53
N TRP A 67 17.12 -3.71 2.59
CA TRP A 67 16.21 -3.85 1.46
C TRP A 67 14.78 -3.44 1.84
N LEU A 68 14.22 -2.53 1.08
CA LEU A 68 12.81 -2.17 1.10
C LEU A 68 12.17 -2.69 -0.19
N VAL A 69 11.36 -3.73 -0.07
CA VAL A 69 10.56 -4.27 -1.16
C VAL A 69 9.14 -3.75 -1.02
N GLN A 70 8.73 -2.90 -1.96
CA GLN A 70 7.47 -2.18 -1.94
C GLN A 70 6.54 -2.70 -3.03
N LEU A 71 5.37 -3.11 -2.59
CA LEU A 71 4.24 -3.44 -3.44
C LEU A 71 3.32 -2.20 -3.58
N GLU A 72 3.92 -1.01 -3.93
CA GLU A 72 3.45 0.39 -3.95
C GLU A 72 3.72 1.18 -2.64
N GLY A 73 4.39 2.42 -2.71
CA GLY A 73 4.60 3.38 -1.58
C GLY A 73 6.03 3.90 -1.37
N ILE A 74 6.46 4.14 -0.14
CA ILE A 74 7.64 4.86 0.39
C ILE A 74 8.96 4.65 -0.36
N MET A 75 9.32 5.55 -1.28
CA MET A 75 10.45 5.34 -2.19
C MET A 75 11.46 6.50 -2.27
N SER A 76 11.36 7.54 -1.40
CA SER A 76 12.29 8.67 -1.48
C SER A 76 13.71 8.27 -1.07
N ASN A 77 14.71 8.65 -1.89
CA ASN A 77 16.13 8.51 -1.59
C ASN A 77 16.72 9.72 -0.84
N ARG A 78 15.89 10.69 -0.47
CA ARG A 78 16.30 11.89 0.24
C ARG A 78 16.01 11.75 1.73
N ARG A 79 17.04 11.91 2.58
CA ARG A 79 16.93 11.80 4.04
C ARG A 79 15.85 12.70 4.63
N GLN A 80 15.68 13.90 4.07
CA GLN A 80 14.68 14.86 4.52
C GLN A 80 13.23 14.41 4.29
N PHE A 81 13.00 13.43 3.40
CA PHE A 81 11.68 12.90 3.05
C PHE A 81 11.47 11.44 3.50
N ASN A 82 12.58 10.73 3.79
CA ASN A 82 12.55 9.35 4.21
C ASN A 82 13.70 9.06 5.18
N PRO A 83 13.62 9.53 6.43
CA PRO A 83 14.76 9.63 7.33
C PRO A 83 15.42 8.29 7.67
N ASP A 84 14.67 7.19 7.66
CA ASP A 84 15.12 5.89 8.11
C ASP A 84 15.44 4.90 6.97
N PHE A 85 14.89 5.10 5.75
CA PHE A 85 15.03 4.14 4.66
C PHE A 85 15.59 4.75 3.37
N TYR A 86 16.03 6.02 3.39
CA TYR A 86 16.44 6.78 2.21
C TYR A 86 17.62 6.17 1.45
N ASN A 87 18.55 5.49 2.13
CA ASN A 87 19.78 4.92 1.59
C ASN A 87 19.72 3.38 1.41
N TRP A 88 18.56 2.76 1.60
CA TRP A 88 18.35 1.33 1.39
C TRP A 88 18.29 0.97 -0.09
N ASN A 89 18.46 -0.31 -0.41
CA ASN A 89 18.00 -0.87 -1.68
C ASN A 89 16.49 -0.78 -1.72
N ARG A 90 15.94 0.00 -2.66
CA ARG A 90 14.50 0.23 -2.78
C ARG A 90 13.98 -0.40 -4.06
N VAL A 91 13.03 -1.30 -3.90
CA VAL A 91 12.41 -2.03 -5.01
C VAL A 91 10.92 -1.72 -5.03
N LYS A 92 10.40 -1.20 -6.14
CA LYS A 92 8.96 -1.07 -6.38
C LYS A 92 8.53 -2.15 -7.36
N VAL A 93 7.85 -3.18 -6.86
CA VAL A 93 7.23 -4.23 -7.69
C VAL A 93 5.99 -3.67 -8.36
N ARG A 94 5.83 -3.90 -9.67
CA ARG A 94 4.65 -3.48 -10.40
C ARG A 94 3.53 -4.49 -10.19
N TYR A 95 2.41 -4.02 -9.65
CA TYR A 95 1.22 -4.83 -9.42
C TYR A 95 0.51 -5.10 -10.73
N CYS A 96 0.34 -6.35 -11.11
CA CYS A 96 -0.22 -6.72 -12.42
C CYS A 96 -0.99 -8.05 -12.42
N ASP A 97 -1.41 -8.55 -11.23
CA ASP A 97 -2.05 -9.87 -11.13
C ASP A 97 -3.52 -9.85 -10.66
N GLY A 98 -4.00 -8.77 -10.06
CA GLY A 98 -5.39 -8.62 -9.63
C GLY A 98 -5.80 -9.38 -8.37
N SER A 99 -4.89 -10.15 -7.73
CA SER A 99 -5.22 -10.99 -6.56
C SER A 99 -4.21 -10.91 -5.41
N SER A 100 -3.55 -9.75 -5.25
CA SER A 100 -2.53 -9.56 -4.19
C SER A 100 -1.45 -10.64 -4.23
N PHE A 101 -1.01 -11.02 -5.43
CA PHE A 101 0.01 -12.04 -5.70
C PHE A 101 -0.34 -13.44 -5.16
N THR A 102 -1.62 -13.80 -5.05
CA THR A 102 -2.05 -15.12 -4.55
C THR A 102 -2.54 -16.05 -5.66
N GLY A 103 -2.84 -15.52 -6.84
CA GLY A 103 -3.41 -16.28 -7.96
C GLY A 103 -2.42 -17.29 -8.56
N ASP A 104 -2.91 -18.48 -8.93
CA ASP A 104 -2.10 -19.47 -9.63
C ASP A 104 -2.98 -20.46 -10.42
N VAL A 105 -3.44 -20.05 -11.59
CA VAL A 105 -4.20 -20.87 -12.52
C VAL A 105 -3.31 -21.26 -13.68
N GLU A 106 -3.23 -22.57 -13.99
CA GLU A 106 -2.41 -23.09 -15.09
C GLU A 106 -2.98 -22.73 -16.46
N LYS A 107 -4.28 -22.88 -16.61
CA LYS A 107 -4.94 -22.61 -17.88
C LYS A 107 -5.06 -21.10 -18.12
N PHE A 108 -4.71 -20.70 -19.34
CA PHE A 108 -5.05 -19.40 -19.86
C PHE A 108 -6.58 -19.29 -20.03
N ASP A 109 -7.16 -18.22 -19.57
CA ASP A 109 -8.60 -17.98 -19.73
C ASP A 109 -8.85 -17.39 -21.13
N GLN A 110 -9.36 -18.23 -22.04
CA GLN A 110 -9.66 -17.84 -23.42
C GLN A 110 -10.82 -16.85 -23.53
N ALA A 111 -11.75 -16.82 -22.56
CA ALA A 111 -12.90 -15.94 -22.61
C ALA A 111 -12.52 -14.50 -22.32
N THR A 112 -11.59 -14.27 -21.37
CA THR A 112 -11.12 -12.94 -20.97
C THR A 112 -9.76 -12.57 -21.55
N ASN A 113 -9.06 -13.52 -22.17
CA ASN A 113 -7.68 -13.37 -22.64
C ASN A 113 -6.69 -13.03 -21.51
N LEU A 114 -6.88 -13.60 -20.30
CA LEU A 114 -6.12 -13.28 -19.11
C LEU A 114 -5.38 -14.49 -18.51
N HIS A 115 -4.28 -14.17 -17.81
CA HIS A 115 -3.49 -15.11 -17.02
C HIS A 115 -3.61 -14.79 -15.53
N PHE A 116 -3.99 -15.75 -14.70
CA PHE A 116 -4.16 -15.59 -13.25
C PHE A 116 -3.00 -16.24 -12.49
N ARG A 117 -1.81 -15.61 -12.48
CA ARG A 117 -0.54 -16.21 -12.04
C ARG A 117 0.26 -15.39 -11.04
N GLY A 118 -0.41 -14.60 -10.20
CA GLY A 118 0.21 -13.69 -9.24
C GLY A 118 1.20 -14.33 -8.28
N ALA A 119 0.95 -15.56 -7.82
CA ALA A 119 1.88 -16.27 -6.95
C ALA A 119 3.21 -16.63 -7.66
N ARG A 120 3.15 -16.92 -8.97
CA ARG A 120 4.37 -17.16 -9.78
C ARG A 120 5.12 -15.84 -9.99
N VAL A 121 4.40 -14.74 -10.22
CA VAL A 121 4.98 -13.39 -10.30
C VAL A 121 5.73 -13.06 -9.02
N TRP A 122 5.10 -13.28 -7.85
CA TRP A 122 5.74 -13.09 -6.55
C TRP A 122 7.05 -13.88 -6.45
N LEU A 123 7.01 -15.17 -6.69
CA LEU A 123 8.19 -16.05 -6.59
C LEU A 123 9.31 -15.62 -7.53
N ALA A 124 8.99 -15.34 -8.80
CA ALA A 124 9.99 -14.93 -9.79
C ALA A 124 10.67 -13.60 -9.43
N VAL A 125 9.91 -12.62 -8.95
CA VAL A 125 10.47 -11.35 -8.47
C VAL A 125 11.37 -11.59 -7.26
N MET A 126 10.94 -12.38 -6.28
CA MET A 126 11.74 -12.66 -5.09
C MET A 126 13.04 -13.39 -5.44
N GLU A 127 12.99 -14.40 -6.31
CA GLU A 127 14.18 -15.13 -6.78
C GLU A 127 15.20 -14.17 -7.43
N GLU A 128 14.74 -13.26 -8.27
CA GLU A 128 15.62 -12.28 -8.91
C GLU A 128 16.23 -11.29 -7.91
N LEU A 129 15.45 -10.79 -6.96
CA LEU A 129 15.97 -9.90 -5.92
C LEU A 129 16.99 -10.59 -5.01
N LEU A 130 16.75 -11.87 -4.67
CA LEU A 130 17.73 -12.69 -3.94
C LEU A 130 19.03 -12.84 -4.72
N ALA A 131 18.96 -13.06 -6.03
CA ALA A 131 20.13 -13.13 -6.91
C ALA A 131 20.87 -11.77 -7.02
N LYS A 132 20.14 -10.65 -6.95
CA LYS A 132 20.71 -9.28 -6.94
C LYS A 132 21.34 -8.88 -5.61
N GLY A 133 21.35 -9.75 -4.60
CA GLY A 133 22.03 -9.54 -3.32
C GLY A 133 21.12 -9.50 -2.10
N MET A 134 19.80 -9.55 -2.24
CA MET A 134 18.88 -9.55 -1.08
C MET A 134 19.10 -10.78 -0.17
N ARG A 135 19.69 -11.87 -0.69
CA ARG A 135 20.10 -13.03 0.12
C ARG A 135 21.10 -12.70 1.23
N ASN A 136 21.80 -11.59 1.14
CA ASN A 136 22.79 -11.13 2.12
C ASN A 136 22.26 -9.94 2.95
N ALA A 137 20.94 -9.74 2.97
CA ALA A 137 20.35 -8.61 3.67
C ALA A 137 20.56 -8.70 5.19
N GLU A 138 20.98 -7.61 5.80
CA GLU A 138 20.99 -7.41 7.26
C GLU A 138 19.59 -6.97 7.74
N ASN A 139 18.93 -6.12 6.95
CA ASN A 139 17.59 -5.61 7.21
C ASN A 139 16.72 -5.77 5.96
N ALA A 140 15.47 -6.16 6.15
CA ALA A 140 14.50 -6.25 5.07
C ALA A 140 13.10 -5.83 5.55
N LEU A 141 12.47 -4.93 4.81
CA LEU A 141 11.10 -4.48 5.04
C LEU A 141 10.28 -4.81 3.79
N LEU A 142 9.30 -5.70 3.94
CA LEU A 142 8.25 -5.87 2.94
C LEU A 142 7.15 -4.87 3.24
N SER A 143 6.78 -4.07 2.25
CA SER A 143 5.76 -3.06 2.40
C SER A 143 4.80 -3.05 1.21
N GLY A 144 3.62 -2.47 1.39
CA GLY A 144 2.68 -2.27 0.31
C GLY A 144 1.47 -1.48 0.76
N CYS A 145 0.78 -0.89 -0.22
CA CYS A 145 -0.47 -0.20 0.02
C CYS A 145 -1.64 -0.89 -0.68
N SER A 146 -2.85 -0.75 -0.13
CA SER A 146 -4.09 -1.27 -0.75
C SER A 146 -4.01 -2.78 -1.02
N ALA A 147 -4.18 -3.22 -2.26
CA ALA A 147 -3.94 -4.61 -2.66
C ALA A 147 -2.50 -5.07 -2.34
N GLY A 148 -1.52 -4.17 -2.43
CA GLY A 148 -0.13 -4.41 -2.00
C GLY A 148 0.01 -4.52 -0.48
N GLY A 149 -0.78 -3.78 0.30
CA GLY A 149 -0.86 -3.91 1.75
C GLY A 149 -1.47 -5.25 2.18
N LEU A 150 -2.51 -5.70 1.47
CA LEU A 150 -3.07 -7.04 1.63
C LEU A 150 -2.04 -8.12 1.27
N ALA A 151 -1.34 -7.96 0.12
CA ALA A 151 -0.26 -8.85 -0.29
C ALA A 151 0.84 -8.92 0.77
N THR A 152 1.21 -7.78 1.36
CA THR A 152 2.19 -7.72 2.44
C THR A 152 1.78 -8.59 3.63
N ILE A 153 0.52 -8.54 4.05
CA ILE A 153 0.01 -9.40 5.14
C ILE A 153 0.09 -10.89 4.75
N MET A 154 -0.34 -11.23 3.53
CA MET A 154 -0.41 -12.62 3.07
C MET A 154 0.98 -13.25 2.88
N HIS A 155 1.96 -12.45 2.44
CA HIS A 155 3.31 -12.91 2.11
C HIS A 155 4.37 -12.62 3.19
N CYS A 156 4.02 -12.00 4.31
CA CYS A 156 4.98 -11.57 5.33
C CYS A 156 5.85 -12.71 5.85
N ASP A 157 5.26 -13.83 6.25
CA ASP A 157 6.00 -14.98 6.76
C ASP A 157 6.78 -15.71 5.66
N SER A 158 6.24 -15.79 4.43
CA SER A 158 6.97 -16.36 3.29
C SER A 158 8.17 -15.48 2.89
N PHE A 159 8.02 -14.15 2.92
CA PHE A 159 9.14 -13.24 2.71
C PHE A 159 10.24 -13.42 3.76
N ARG A 160 9.87 -13.55 5.05
CA ARG A 160 10.82 -13.85 6.12
C ARG A 160 11.56 -15.17 5.86
N ALA A 161 10.85 -16.19 5.37
CA ALA A 161 11.42 -17.53 5.12
C ALA A 161 12.45 -17.55 3.97
N LEU A 162 12.42 -16.57 3.06
CA LEU A 162 13.37 -16.44 1.96
C LEU A 162 14.76 -15.90 2.40
N LEU A 163 14.84 -15.30 3.57
CA LEU A 163 16.01 -14.57 4.04
C LEU A 163 16.74 -15.30 5.17
N PRO A 164 18.05 -15.08 5.33
CA PRO A 164 18.82 -15.70 6.42
C PRO A 164 18.22 -15.44 7.81
N MET A 165 18.44 -16.34 8.74
CA MET A 165 17.92 -16.20 10.11
C MET A 165 18.41 -14.93 10.82
N GLY A 166 19.64 -14.49 10.54
CA GLY A 166 20.20 -13.25 11.10
C GLY A 166 19.63 -11.95 10.52
N THR A 167 18.89 -12.02 9.42
CA THR A 167 18.26 -10.82 8.81
C THR A 167 17.13 -10.32 9.69
N LYS A 168 17.13 -9.02 10.01
CA LYS A 168 15.98 -8.36 10.62
C LYS A 168 14.90 -8.16 9.56
N VAL A 169 13.81 -8.89 9.66
CA VAL A 169 12.67 -8.84 8.74
C VAL A 169 11.43 -8.34 9.44
N LYS A 170 10.79 -7.31 8.88
CA LYS A 170 9.49 -6.81 9.32
C LYS A 170 8.62 -6.48 8.10
N CYS A 171 7.31 -6.30 8.31
CA CYS A 171 6.35 -5.98 7.25
C CYS A 171 5.53 -4.74 7.60
N LEU A 172 5.19 -3.91 6.60
CA LEU A 172 4.37 -2.72 6.74
C LEU A 172 3.19 -2.81 5.76
N SER A 173 1.99 -2.99 6.28
CA SER A 173 0.75 -2.94 5.50
C SER A 173 0.09 -1.58 5.66
N ASP A 174 0.01 -0.82 4.57
CA ASP A 174 -0.71 0.44 4.48
C ASP A 174 -2.04 0.21 3.77
N ALA A 175 -3.14 0.69 4.35
CA ALA A 175 -4.50 0.60 3.79
C ALA A 175 -4.88 -0.79 3.23
N GLY A 176 -4.19 -1.85 3.71
CA GLY A 176 -4.40 -3.23 3.25
C GLY A 176 -5.28 -4.07 4.17
N TYR A 177 -5.75 -3.51 5.28
CA TYR A 177 -6.59 -4.23 6.23
C TYR A 177 -8.07 -4.05 5.89
N PHE A 178 -8.50 -4.70 4.79
CA PHE A 178 -9.90 -4.72 4.37
C PHE A 178 -10.75 -5.58 5.30
N ILE A 179 -11.92 -5.06 5.73
CA ILE A 179 -12.80 -5.75 6.66
C ILE A 179 -14.01 -6.38 5.96
N ASN A 180 -14.42 -7.54 6.45
CA ASN A 180 -15.64 -8.22 6.01
C ASN A 180 -16.82 -7.74 6.82
N VAL A 181 -17.58 -6.80 6.28
CA VAL A 181 -18.77 -6.22 6.89
C VAL A 181 -19.88 -6.08 5.87
N LYS A 182 -21.11 -5.86 6.33
CA LYS A 182 -22.25 -5.53 5.48
C LYS A 182 -22.17 -4.08 5.02
N ASP A 183 -22.66 -3.84 3.81
CA ASP A 183 -22.83 -2.49 3.24
C ASP A 183 -24.06 -1.76 3.82
N ILE A 184 -24.31 -0.54 3.34
CA ILE A 184 -25.47 0.28 3.78
C ILE A 184 -26.83 -0.30 3.42
N ALA A 185 -26.91 -1.22 2.45
CA ALA A 185 -28.12 -1.96 2.10
C ALA A 185 -28.27 -3.26 2.91
N GLY A 186 -27.29 -3.60 3.76
CA GLY A 186 -27.27 -4.83 4.56
C GLY A 186 -26.77 -6.07 3.82
N ALA A 187 -26.24 -5.92 2.59
CA ALA A 187 -25.68 -7.02 1.81
C ALA A 187 -24.20 -7.29 2.16
N SER A 188 -23.73 -8.49 1.85
CA SER A 188 -22.33 -8.91 2.05
C SER A 188 -21.55 -8.77 0.73
N HIS A 189 -21.61 -7.60 0.11
CA HIS A 189 -21.03 -7.31 -1.21
C HIS A 189 -19.54 -7.66 -1.26
N ILE A 190 -18.74 -7.13 -0.33
CA ILE A 190 -17.29 -7.38 -0.33
C ILE A 190 -16.93 -8.85 -0.14
N GLN A 191 -17.72 -9.61 0.61
CA GLN A 191 -17.51 -11.05 0.77
C GLN A 191 -17.76 -11.79 -0.54
N ALA A 192 -18.82 -11.42 -1.27
CA ALA A 192 -19.11 -11.99 -2.59
C ALA A 192 -17.99 -11.66 -3.59
N TYR A 193 -17.55 -10.41 -3.63
CA TYR A 193 -16.46 -9.94 -4.48
C TYR A 193 -15.14 -10.71 -4.20
N PHE A 194 -14.70 -10.81 -2.94
CA PHE A 194 -13.48 -11.57 -2.60
C PHE A 194 -13.64 -13.08 -2.86
N SER A 195 -14.87 -13.60 -2.77
CA SER A 195 -15.12 -14.99 -3.15
C SER A 195 -14.89 -15.23 -4.66
N GLN A 196 -15.32 -14.28 -5.48
CA GLN A 196 -15.10 -14.33 -6.94
C GLN A 196 -13.58 -14.20 -7.25
N VAL A 197 -12.89 -13.25 -6.63
CA VAL A 197 -11.43 -13.09 -6.78
C VAL A 197 -10.70 -14.39 -6.44
N VAL A 198 -10.95 -14.96 -5.26
CA VAL A 198 -10.27 -16.20 -4.81
C VAL A 198 -10.56 -17.38 -5.75
N SER A 199 -11.81 -17.48 -6.25
CA SER A 199 -12.22 -18.54 -7.18
C SER A 199 -11.58 -18.36 -8.56
N LEU A 200 -11.71 -17.17 -9.16
CA LEU A 200 -11.21 -16.85 -10.49
C LEU A 200 -9.69 -17.01 -10.59
N HIS A 201 -8.98 -16.50 -9.60
CA HIS A 201 -7.51 -16.55 -9.56
C HIS A 201 -6.97 -17.87 -9.01
N GLY A 202 -7.79 -18.83 -8.57
CA GLY A 202 -7.32 -20.07 -7.95
C GLY A 202 -6.45 -19.84 -6.71
N SER A 203 -6.71 -18.77 -5.97
CA SER A 203 -5.87 -18.30 -4.86
C SER A 203 -5.84 -19.24 -3.66
N ALA A 204 -6.82 -20.13 -3.54
CA ALA A 204 -7.04 -20.96 -2.33
C ALA A 204 -5.78 -21.71 -1.86
N LYS A 205 -4.97 -22.23 -2.78
CA LYS A 205 -3.75 -23.01 -2.49
C LYS A 205 -2.59 -22.15 -1.98
N ASN A 206 -2.62 -20.84 -2.20
CA ASN A 206 -1.59 -19.88 -1.81
C ASN A 206 -1.99 -19.03 -0.59
N LEU A 207 -3.19 -19.24 -0.05
CA LEU A 207 -3.63 -18.62 1.19
C LEU A 207 -3.11 -19.38 2.41
N PRO A 208 -2.94 -18.72 3.59
CA PRO A 208 -2.38 -19.35 4.79
C PRO A 208 -3.15 -20.61 5.20
N LEU A 209 -2.49 -21.76 5.22
CA LEU A 209 -3.07 -23.04 5.59
C LEU A 209 -3.68 -23.04 6.99
N SER A 210 -3.12 -22.27 7.91
CA SER A 210 -3.66 -22.08 9.27
C SER A 210 -5.07 -21.49 9.29
N CYS A 211 -5.44 -20.76 8.23
CA CYS A 211 -6.79 -20.24 8.02
C CYS A 211 -7.65 -21.19 7.18
N THR A 212 -7.15 -21.66 6.02
CA THR A 212 -7.95 -22.45 5.06
C THR A 212 -8.37 -23.84 5.58
N ARG A 213 -7.65 -24.35 6.60
CA ARG A 213 -8.09 -25.56 7.32
C ARG A 213 -9.32 -25.37 8.20
N ARG A 214 -9.68 -24.13 8.51
CA ARG A 214 -10.79 -23.79 9.44
C ARG A 214 -11.92 -23.01 8.80
N LEU A 215 -11.62 -22.25 7.76
CA LEU A 215 -12.55 -21.35 7.08
C LEU A 215 -12.51 -21.61 5.58
N ARG A 216 -13.60 -21.24 4.90
CA ARG A 216 -13.63 -21.22 3.44
C ARG A 216 -12.50 -20.30 2.93
N PRO A 217 -11.77 -20.67 1.85
CA PRO A 217 -10.62 -19.91 1.35
C PRO A 217 -10.92 -18.42 1.12
N SER A 218 -12.10 -18.08 0.60
CA SER A 218 -12.51 -16.68 0.40
C SER A 218 -12.53 -15.84 1.68
N LEU A 219 -12.81 -16.45 2.83
CA LEU A 219 -12.74 -15.76 4.13
C LEU A 219 -11.30 -15.57 4.59
N CYS A 220 -10.37 -16.40 4.11
CA CYS A 220 -8.94 -16.28 4.40
C CYS A 220 -8.25 -15.20 3.55
N PHE A 221 -8.96 -14.60 2.61
CA PHE A 221 -8.50 -13.42 1.88
C PHE A 221 -8.73 -12.11 2.68
N PHE A 222 -9.51 -12.17 3.77
CA PHE A 222 -9.69 -11.04 4.68
C PHE A 222 -8.61 -11.03 5.78
N PRO A 223 -7.84 -9.96 5.93
CA PRO A 223 -6.78 -9.83 6.93
C PRO A 223 -7.20 -10.19 8.35
N GLN A 224 -8.44 -9.85 8.74
CA GLN A 224 -8.99 -10.14 10.06
C GLN A 224 -8.95 -11.63 10.44
N ASN A 225 -8.89 -12.54 9.46
CA ASN A 225 -8.87 -13.98 9.67
C ASN A 225 -7.47 -14.60 9.61
N VAL A 226 -6.45 -13.85 9.19
CA VAL A 226 -5.08 -14.34 9.00
C VAL A 226 -4.04 -13.62 9.84
N ILE A 227 -4.24 -12.35 10.15
CA ILE A 227 -3.21 -11.50 10.79
C ILE A 227 -2.71 -12.05 12.13
N GLN A 228 -3.54 -12.78 12.87
CA GLN A 228 -3.16 -13.38 14.16
C GLN A 228 -2.13 -14.49 14.04
N GLN A 229 -2.03 -15.07 12.87
CA GLN A 229 -1.17 -16.23 12.58
C GLN A 229 0.14 -15.82 11.92
N VAL A 230 0.24 -14.56 11.50
CA VAL A 230 1.49 -13.98 10.98
C VAL A 230 2.45 -13.81 12.16
N ARG A 231 3.60 -14.48 12.05
CA ARG A 231 4.64 -14.54 13.11
C ARG A 231 5.66 -13.42 12.96
N THR A 232 5.99 -13.06 11.74
CA THR A 232 6.88 -11.94 11.43
C THR A 232 6.26 -10.62 11.90
N PRO A 233 7.01 -9.72 12.54
CA PRO A 233 6.47 -8.45 12.99
C PRO A 233 5.81 -7.66 11.87
N VAL A 234 4.56 -7.21 12.08
CA VAL A 234 3.77 -6.43 11.12
C VAL A 234 3.39 -5.09 11.73
N PHE A 235 3.61 -4.01 10.98
CA PHE A 235 3.05 -2.70 11.25
C PHE A 235 1.78 -2.51 10.40
N LEU A 236 0.65 -2.24 11.04
CA LEU A 236 -0.60 -1.92 10.37
C LEU A 236 -0.80 -0.40 10.37
N LEU A 237 -0.76 0.19 9.21
CA LEU A 237 -1.07 1.58 8.95
C LEU A 237 -2.39 1.65 8.19
N ASN A 238 -3.41 2.31 8.74
CA ASN A 238 -4.69 2.47 8.08
C ASN A 238 -5.37 3.74 8.56
N ALA A 239 -6.07 4.43 7.66
CA ALA A 239 -7.07 5.38 8.04
C ALA A 239 -8.32 4.64 8.55
N ALA A 240 -8.90 5.07 9.68
CA ALA A 240 -10.15 4.51 10.18
C ALA A 240 -11.36 4.91 9.33
N TYR A 241 -11.17 5.92 8.48
CA TYR A 241 -12.12 6.38 7.45
C TYR A 241 -11.49 6.24 6.06
N ASP A 242 -10.93 5.07 5.81
CA ASP A 242 -10.32 4.74 4.52
C ASP A 242 -11.33 4.94 3.39
N TYR A 243 -11.07 5.91 2.49
CA TYR A 243 -12.05 6.29 1.48
C TYR A 243 -12.32 5.17 0.47
N TRP A 244 -11.34 4.28 0.21
CA TRP A 244 -11.55 3.14 -0.67
C TRP A 244 -12.55 2.16 -0.04
N GLN A 245 -12.38 1.84 1.25
CA GLN A 245 -13.30 0.96 1.97
C GLN A 245 -14.69 1.58 2.10
N ILE A 246 -14.77 2.89 2.35
CA ILE A 246 -16.06 3.59 2.39
C ILE A 246 -16.76 3.52 1.04
N ARG A 247 -16.06 3.73 -0.06
CA ARG A 247 -16.63 3.70 -1.41
C ARG A 247 -17.02 2.30 -1.88
N ASN A 248 -16.24 1.27 -1.53
CA ASN A 248 -16.35 -0.05 -2.14
C ASN A 248 -16.84 -1.13 -1.17
N ILE A 249 -16.82 -0.89 0.14
CA ILE A 249 -17.29 -1.83 1.15
C ILE A 249 -18.53 -1.29 1.84
N LEU A 250 -18.48 -0.06 2.39
CA LEU A 250 -19.58 0.51 3.15
C LEU A 250 -20.74 0.95 2.23
N ALA A 251 -20.42 1.72 1.20
CA ALA A 251 -21.42 2.29 0.28
C ALA A 251 -21.03 2.04 -1.19
N PRO A 252 -20.93 0.76 -1.64
CA PRO A 252 -20.67 0.46 -3.05
C PRO A 252 -21.84 0.96 -3.93
N ALA A 253 -21.59 1.08 -5.23
CA ALA A 253 -22.58 1.61 -6.18
C ALA A 253 -23.92 0.87 -6.12
N ASP A 254 -23.86 -0.47 -6.04
CA ASP A 254 -25.05 -1.33 -5.98
C ASP A 254 -25.88 -1.12 -4.69
N ALA A 255 -25.25 -0.68 -3.59
CA ALA A 255 -25.93 -0.34 -2.36
C ALA A 255 -26.43 1.12 -2.31
N ASP A 256 -26.02 1.96 -3.26
CA ASP A 256 -26.37 3.39 -3.37
C ASP A 256 -26.85 3.73 -4.79
N PRO A 257 -27.92 3.09 -5.30
CA PRO A 257 -28.36 3.21 -6.71
C PRO A 257 -28.80 4.64 -7.08
N HIS A 258 -29.16 5.46 -6.09
CA HIS A 258 -29.53 6.86 -6.30
C HIS A 258 -28.37 7.83 -6.11
N GLY A 259 -27.15 7.36 -5.81
CA GLY A 259 -25.95 8.17 -5.64
C GLY A 259 -26.01 9.13 -4.46
N SER A 260 -26.80 8.82 -3.43
CA SER A 260 -26.95 9.67 -2.24
C SER A 260 -25.64 9.87 -1.47
N TRP A 261 -24.67 8.98 -1.66
CA TRP A 261 -23.33 9.04 -1.05
C TRP A 261 -22.28 9.70 -1.95
N ASN A 262 -22.58 10.09 -3.19
CA ASN A 262 -21.58 10.54 -4.14
C ASN A 262 -20.76 11.74 -3.63
N ALA A 263 -21.40 12.79 -3.12
CA ALA A 263 -20.70 13.94 -2.57
C ALA A 263 -19.85 13.58 -1.35
N CYS A 264 -20.42 12.80 -0.42
CA CYS A 264 -19.74 12.33 0.79
C CYS A 264 -18.54 11.43 0.48
N LYS A 265 -18.63 10.56 -0.55
CA LYS A 265 -17.51 9.73 -1.02
C LYS A 265 -16.37 10.52 -1.64
N LEU A 266 -16.66 11.69 -2.20
CA LEU A 266 -15.62 12.58 -2.77
C LEU A 266 -14.92 13.37 -1.67
N GLU A 267 -15.70 13.91 -0.75
CA GLU A 267 -15.22 14.79 0.30
C GLU A 267 -16.00 14.56 1.59
N ILE A 268 -15.30 14.17 2.66
CA ILE A 268 -15.93 13.82 3.94
C ILE A 268 -16.67 15.00 4.58
N SER A 269 -16.25 16.26 4.31
CA SER A 269 -16.92 17.46 4.77
C SER A 269 -18.31 17.67 4.14
N SER A 270 -18.58 17.04 2.99
CA SER A 270 -19.87 17.04 2.31
C SER A 270 -20.85 16.00 2.82
N CYS A 271 -20.44 15.19 3.81
CA CYS A 271 -21.29 14.14 4.37
C CYS A 271 -22.36 14.72 5.30
N SER A 272 -23.58 14.20 5.19
CA SER A 272 -24.63 14.49 6.16
C SER A 272 -24.33 13.90 7.55
N PRO A 273 -24.95 14.41 8.63
CA PRO A 273 -24.77 13.86 9.96
C PRO A 273 -25.08 12.34 10.06
N LEU A 274 -26.06 11.85 9.28
CA LEU A 274 -26.39 10.45 9.24
C LEU A 274 -25.30 9.61 8.56
N GLN A 275 -24.71 10.10 7.48
CA GLN A 275 -23.59 9.46 6.81
C GLN A 275 -22.36 9.39 7.70
N ILE A 276 -22.03 10.48 8.40
CA ILE A 276 -20.94 10.49 9.41
C ILE A 276 -21.22 9.44 10.50
N LYS A 277 -22.45 9.37 11.02
CA LYS A 277 -22.83 8.36 12.02
C LYS A 277 -22.64 6.94 11.50
N THR A 278 -23.00 6.69 10.23
CA THR A 278 -22.82 5.38 9.56
C THR A 278 -21.33 5.04 9.42
N MET A 279 -20.49 6.01 9.00
CA MET A 279 -19.04 5.81 8.96
C MET A 279 -18.41 5.62 10.35
N GLN A 280 -18.95 6.25 11.40
CA GLN A 280 -18.53 5.96 12.77
C GLN A 280 -18.83 4.51 13.17
N ALA A 281 -19.99 3.99 12.80
CA ALA A 281 -20.34 2.58 13.04
C ALA A 281 -19.38 1.64 12.28
N PHE A 282 -19.04 1.97 11.02
CA PHE A 282 -18.04 1.24 10.22
C PHE A 282 -16.65 1.27 10.89
N ARG A 283 -16.19 2.44 11.34
CA ARG A 283 -14.96 2.59 12.11
C ARG A 283 -14.97 1.67 13.35
N MET A 284 -16.05 1.62 14.10
CA MET A 284 -16.14 0.76 15.28
C MET A 284 -16.04 -0.72 14.93
N GLN A 285 -16.63 -1.15 13.82
CA GLN A 285 -16.49 -2.52 13.31
C GLN A 285 -15.02 -2.80 12.91
N PHE A 286 -14.38 -1.88 12.19
CA PHE A 286 -12.96 -1.97 11.84
C PHE A 286 -12.08 -2.14 13.08
N LEU A 287 -12.21 -1.27 14.08
CA LEU A 287 -11.45 -1.34 15.33
C LEU A 287 -11.71 -2.65 16.10
N LYS A 288 -12.95 -3.12 16.13
CA LYS A 288 -13.31 -4.40 16.75
C LYS A 288 -12.53 -5.57 16.13
N THR A 289 -12.36 -5.59 14.80
CA THR A 289 -11.59 -6.66 14.13
C THR A 289 -10.09 -6.60 14.45
N LEU A 290 -9.55 -5.40 14.66
CA LEU A 290 -8.15 -5.21 15.05
C LEU A 290 -7.90 -5.63 16.51
N MET A 291 -8.78 -5.22 17.43
CA MET A 291 -8.59 -5.41 18.88
C MET A 291 -9.01 -6.79 19.37
N SER A 292 -10.09 -7.37 18.84
CA SER A 292 -10.65 -8.65 19.30
C SER A 292 -9.69 -9.83 19.15
N LYS A 293 -8.64 -9.64 18.38
CA LYS A 293 -7.65 -10.66 18.04
C LYS A 293 -6.21 -10.21 18.31
N SER A 294 -6.01 -9.03 18.85
CA SER A 294 -4.69 -8.56 19.29
C SER A 294 -4.34 -9.25 20.62
N GLY A 295 -3.86 -10.50 20.52
CA GLY A 295 -3.02 -10.99 21.60
C GLY A 295 -1.91 -9.94 21.86
N ASN A 296 -1.41 -9.82 23.11
CA ASN A 296 -0.34 -8.90 23.54
C ASN A 296 0.99 -9.12 22.79
N SER A 297 0.98 -9.06 21.45
CA SER A 297 2.20 -9.15 20.67
C SER A 297 2.87 -7.79 20.63
N THR A 298 3.90 -7.62 21.46
CA THR A 298 4.80 -6.45 21.47
C THR A 298 5.47 -6.21 20.11
N SER A 299 5.42 -7.19 19.21
CA SER A 299 6.01 -7.13 17.86
C SER A 299 5.13 -6.41 16.84
N ARG A 300 3.83 -6.17 17.15
CA ARG A 300 2.89 -5.54 16.20
C ARG A 300 2.87 -4.03 16.38
N GLY A 301 3.15 -3.30 15.28
CA GLY A 301 2.94 -1.85 15.23
C GLY A 301 1.52 -1.52 14.77
N LEU A 302 0.98 -0.38 15.23
CA LEU A 302 -0.35 0.08 14.86
C LEU A 302 -0.38 1.60 14.77
N TYR A 303 -0.77 2.12 13.63
CA TYR A 303 -1.03 3.54 13.38
C TYR A 303 -2.38 3.65 12.68
N ILE A 304 -3.43 3.98 13.43
CA ILE A 304 -4.79 4.12 12.92
C ILE A 304 -5.23 5.55 13.16
N ASP A 305 -5.16 6.37 12.13
CA ASP A 305 -5.61 7.76 12.21
C ASP A 305 -7.09 7.93 11.84
N SER A 306 -7.61 9.13 12.05
CA SER A 306 -8.99 9.51 11.71
C SER A 306 -9.11 10.29 10.41
N CYS A 307 -8.08 10.26 9.57
CA CYS A 307 -8.09 10.93 8.28
C CYS A 307 -8.99 10.20 7.26
N TYR A 308 -9.55 10.97 6.34
CA TYR A 308 -10.22 10.44 5.16
C TYR A 308 -9.18 10.26 4.06
N SER A 309 -8.47 9.14 4.09
CA SER A 309 -7.32 8.89 3.22
C SER A 309 -7.19 7.41 2.87
N HIS A 310 -6.39 7.11 1.86
CA HIS A 310 -5.99 5.76 1.44
C HIS A 310 -4.55 5.82 0.93
N CYS A 311 -3.71 4.82 1.20
CA CYS A 311 -2.31 4.79 0.73
C CYS A 311 -1.42 5.93 1.27
N GLN A 312 -1.34 6.08 2.58
CA GLN A 312 -0.63 7.19 3.21
C GLN A 312 0.91 7.11 3.08
N THR A 313 1.46 5.93 2.78
CA THR A 313 2.90 5.77 2.52
C THR A 313 3.32 6.25 1.14
N GLU A 314 2.40 6.41 0.18
CA GLU A 314 2.73 6.74 -1.21
C GLU A 314 3.01 8.22 -1.44
N PHE A 315 2.44 9.08 -0.60
CA PHE A 315 2.53 10.53 -0.76
C PHE A 315 3.41 11.14 0.33
N GLN A 316 4.32 12.04 -0.06
CA GLN A 316 5.15 12.75 0.90
C GLN A 316 4.31 13.62 1.85
N ALA A 317 3.22 14.19 1.36
CA ALA A 317 2.28 14.97 2.15
C ALA A 317 1.72 14.20 3.36
N THR A 318 1.57 12.88 3.27
CA THR A 318 1.12 12.05 4.39
C THR A 318 2.27 11.35 5.11
N TRP A 319 3.37 11.00 4.39
CA TRP A 319 4.47 10.25 4.95
C TRP A 319 5.37 11.07 5.89
N TYR A 320 5.99 12.18 5.39
CA TYR A 320 7.01 12.90 6.17
C TYR A 320 7.24 14.37 5.74
N MET A 321 6.27 15.11 5.31
CA MET A 321 6.42 16.55 5.13
C MET A 321 6.17 17.33 6.44
N ALA A 322 6.44 18.63 6.45
CA ALA A 322 6.27 19.46 7.65
C ALA A 322 4.83 19.41 8.18
N ASP A 323 3.88 19.43 7.28
CA ASP A 323 2.42 19.41 7.49
C ASP A 323 1.78 18.01 7.45
N SER A 324 2.58 16.94 7.31
CA SER A 324 2.04 15.57 7.31
C SER A 324 1.22 15.30 8.59
N PRO A 325 0.12 14.55 8.48
CA PRO A 325 -0.71 14.15 9.61
C PRO A 325 0.10 13.51 10.74
N VAL A 326 -0.31 13.80 11.97
CA VAL A 326 0.33 13.24 13.15
C VAL A 326 -0.68 12.50 14.03
N LEU A 327 -0.24 11.40 14.63
CA LEU A 327 -0.97 10.65 15.64
C LEU A 327 -0.17 10.67 16.95
N GLY A 328 -0.71 11.33 17.97
CA GLY A 328 0.00 11.54 19.23
C GLY A 328 1.35 12.24 19.03
N LYS A 329 1.39 13.30 18.23
CA LYS A 329 2.57 14.10 17.86
C LYS A 329 3.64 13.35 17.05
N THR A 330 3.28 12.24 16.42
CA THR A 330 4.23 11.41 15.69
C THR A 330 3.76 11.23 14.23
N LYS A 331 4.62 11.55 13.26
CA LYS A 331 4.38 11.30 11.84
C LYS A 331 4.52 9.83 11.51
N ILE A 332 3.92 9.39 10.40
CA ILE A 332 3.95 7.98 9.95
C ILE A 332 5.38 7.48 9.80
N ALA A 333 6.25 8.18 9.06
CA ALA A 333 7.65 7.76 8.86
C ALA A 333 8.40 7.59 10.18
N THR A 334 8.17 8.49 11.14
CA THR A 334 8.82 8.42 12.45
C THR A 334 8.30 7.24 13.30
N ALA A 335 7.02 6.92 13.19
CA ALA A 335 6.42 5.78 13.87
C ALA A 335 6.96 4.46 13.30
N VAL A 336 6.93 4.32 11.97
CA VAL A 336 7.39 3.12 11.26
C VAL A 336 8.89 2.90 11.46
N GLY A 337 9.73 3.92 11.27
CA GLY A 337 11.17 3.81 11.46
C GLY A 337 11.55 3.51 12.90
N GLY A 338 10.90 4.17 13.88
CA GLY A 338 11.10 3.88 15.30
C GLY A 338 10.76 2.44 15.67
N TRP A 339 9.66 1.91 15.12
CA TRP A 339 9.26 0.52 15.30
C TRP A 339 10.18 -0.45 14.55
N PHE A 340 10.57 -0.15 13.32
CA PHE A 340 11.44 -1.04 12.55
C PHE A 340 12.78 -1.28 13.25
N TYR A 341 13.39 -0.22 13.74
CA TYR A 341 14.70 -0.27 14.42
C TYR A 341 14.59 -0.57 15.93
N ASP A 342 13.42 -0.95 16.42
CA ASP A 342 13.17 -1.26 17.83
C ASP A 342 13.51 -0.10 18.79
N ARG A 343 13.56 1.14 18.27
CA ARG A 343 13.80 2.34 19.10
C ARG A 343 12.62 2.67 20.01
N ARG A 344 11.40 2.30 19.58
CA ARG A 344 10.16 2.46 20.35
C ARG A 344 9.06 1.58 19.74
N SER A 345 8.16 1.10 20.58
CA SER A 345 6.88 0.56 20.12
C SER A 345 5.94 1.68 19.70
N PHE A 346 5.08 1.42 18.75
CA PHE A 346 4.02 2.35 18.36
C PHE A 346 2.72 1.57 18.09
N ALA A 347 1.73 1.77 18.95
CA ALA A 347 0.39 1.19 18.80
C ALA A 347 -0.63 2.24 19.26
N LYS A 348 -1.12 3.05 18.30
CA LYS A 348 -2.06 4.14 18.59
C LYS A 348 -3.23 4.11 17.63
N ILE A 349 -4.39 4.45 18.16
CA ILE A 349 -5.66 4.64 17.45
C ILE A 349 -6.13 6.05 17.77
N ASP A 350 -6.49 6.79 16.74
CA ASP A 350 -6.98 8.16 16.87
C ASP A 350 -8.43 8.21 17.38
N CYS A 351 -8.83 9.36 17.87
CA CYS A 351 -10.21 9.69 18.18
C CYS A 351 -11.09 9.72 16.92
N PRO A 352 -12.42 9.74 17.05
CA PRO A 352 -13.30 9.80 15.87
C PRO A 352 -13.16 11.10 15.08
N TYR A 353 -13.33 11.02 13.74
CA TYR A 353 -13.44 12.21 12.89
C TYR A 353 -14.52 13.18 13.43
N PRO A 354 -14.28 14.49 13.44
CA PRO A 354 -13.15 15.24 12.85
C PRO A 354 -12.05 15.64 13.87
N CYS A 355 -11.75 14.82 14.86
CA CYS A 355 -10.94 15.20 16.00
C CYS A 355 -9.46 15.53 15.71
N ASN A 356 -8.91 15.01 14.61
CA ASN A 356 -7.51 15.25 14.23
C ASN A 356 -7.41 16.39 13.21
N PRO A 357 -7.01 17.61 13.63
CA PRO A 357 -6.94 18.77 12.74
C PRO A 357 -5.77 18.70 11.75
N THR A 358 -4.87 17.72 11.89
CA THR A 358 -3.72 17.57 10.99
C THR A 358 -4.05 16.72 9.76
N CYS A 359 -5.25 16.13 9.68
CA CYS A 359 -5.69 15.35 8.53
C CYS A 359 -5.95 16.23 7.32
N HIS A 360 -5.40 15.87 6.14
CA HIS A 360 -5.66 16.57 4.89
C HIS A 360 -7.03 16.21 4.29
N ASN A 361 -7.60 15.05 4.62
CA ASN A 361 -8.93 14.56 4.22
C ASN A 361 -9.22 14.62 2.71
N THR A 362 -8.19 14.54 1.88
CA THR A 362 -8.31 14.60 0.42
C THR A 362 -8.77 13.24 -0.11
N GLY A 363 -10.05 13.13 -0.36
CA GLY A 363 -10.68 11.94 -0.92
C GLY A 363 -10.31 11.69 -2.39
N GLY A 364 -9.02 11.49 -2.70
CA GLY A 364 -8.59 11.03 -4.02
C GLY A 364 -8.63 12.06 -5.15
N SER A 365 -8.76 13.36 -4.85
CA SER A 365 -8.63 14.45 -5.84
C SER A 365 -7.17 14.77 -6.22
N GLY A 366 -6.20 14.06 -5.65
CA GLY A 366 -4.78 14.11 -6.01
C GLY A 366 -4.40 12.94 -6.93
N GLY A 367 -4.78 13.00 -8.20
CA GLY A 367 -4.01 12.36 -9.28
C GLY A 367 -4.00 10.84 -9.40
N MET A 368 -5.04 10.11 -9.00
CA MET A 368 -5.26 8.76 -9.54
C MET A 368 -6.55 8.72 -10.35
N VAL A 369 -6.40 8.57 -11.65
CA VAL A 369 -7.46 8.06 -12.53
C VAL A 369 -7.91 6.73 -11.91
N PRO A 370 -9.22 6.51 -11.66
CA PRO A 370 -9.69 5.20 -11.28
C PRO A 370 -9.34 4.26 -12.43
N VAL A 371 -8.49 3.26 -12.18
CA VAL A 371 -8.47 2.07 -13.03
C VAL A 371 -9.83 1.41 -12.75
N GLN A 372 -10.82 1.73 -13.61
CA GLN A 372 -11.99 0.89 -13.68
C GLN A 372 -11.50 -0.51 -14.02
N PRO A 373 -11.90 -1.54 -13.31
CA PRO A 373 -11.78 -2.86 -13.82
C PRO A 373 -12.71 -2.93 -15.04
N ASN A 374 -12.14 -2.75 -16.23
CA ASN A 374 -12.79 -3.27 -17.41
C ASN A 374 -12.80 -4.79 -17.22
N VAL A 375 -14.01 -5.32 -17.05
CA VAL A 375 -14.35 -6.73 -17.05
C VAL A 375 -13.86 -7.39 -18.31
#